data_529ae06f9e267db2c317c5befe1a7caa
#
_entry.id   529ae06f9e267db2c317c5befe1a7caa
#
_cell.length_a   1.000
_cell.length_b   1.000
_cell.length_c   1.000
_cell.angle_alpha   90.00
_cell.angle_beta   90.00
_cell.angle_gamma   90.00
#
_symmetry.space_group_name_H-M   'P 1'
#
loop_
_entity.id
_entity.type
_entity.pdbx_description
1 polymer ?
#
loop_
_entity_poly.entity_id
_entity_poly.type
_entity_poly.pdbx_seq_one_letter_code
_entity_poly.pdbx_strand_id
1 'polypeptide(L)'
;MTTDRRFAAFSKNAQPPRMRSVPEGGMCISAFLVISRKGEPGSILMGRINKNAGWDHIGAVNQKNLERFASGWMLPSSHLILFETPEGAARRILREQLGIRNQALEGPLTFADTSGTSNHWDLGFIFKGERESAPSSPAWEKLTFVNVADLREEEMVRHQVDVLAYAGKFPTK
;
A
#
# COMPACT_ATOMS: atom_id res chain seq x y z
N MET A 1 -2.59 23.79 8.86
CA MET A 1 -1.45 23.83 7.92
C MET A 1 -1.25 22.43 7.38
N THR A 2 -1.52 22.20 6.11
CA THR A 2 -1.20 20.92 5.45
C THR A 2 0.31 20.86 5.26
N THR A 3 0.96 19.98 5.99
CA THR A 3 2.39 19.73 5.82
C THR A 3 2.62 19.21 4.40
N ASP A 4 3.41 19.92 3.61
CA ASP A 4 3.80 19.51 2.26
C ASP A 4 4.58 18.19 2.37
N ARG A 5 3.96 17.06 1.97
CA ARG A 5 4.58 15.74 2.00
C ARG A 5 5.29 15.49 0.68
N ARG A 6 6.56 15.18 0.79
CA ARG A 6 7.34 14.69 -0.35
C ARG A 6 7.51 13.19 -0.21
N PHE A 7 6.75 12.44 -0.99
CA PHE A 7 6.90 10.99 -1.05
C PHE A 7 8.22 10.63 -1.75
N ALA A 8 8.92 9.64 -1.21
CA ALA A 8 10.21 9.23 -1.73
C ALA A 8 10.02 8.45 -3.05
N ALA A 9 10.41 9.08 -4.13
CA ALA A 9 10.61 8.48 -5.45
C ALA A 9 11.91 9.03 -6.01
N PHE A 10 12.72 8.23 -6.65
CA PHE A 10 14.01 8.63 -7.20
C PHE A 10 14.01 8.50 -8.71
N SER A 11 14.65 9.45 -9.40
CA SER A 11 14.88 9.36 -10.84
C SER A 11 16.36 9.54 -11.17
N LYS A 12 16.76 9.08 -12.35
CA LYS A 12 18.11 9.28 -12.87
C LYS A 12 18.54 10.76 -12.90
N ASN A 13 17.60 11.68 -12.98
CA ASN A 13 17.87 13.10 -13.14
C ASN A 13 17.93 13.87 -11.83
N ALA A 14 18.05 13.19 -10.69
CA ALA A 14 18.30 13.75 -9.36
C ALA A 14 17.42 14.97 -8.95
N GLN A 15 16.33 15.22 -9.67
CA GLN A 15 15.35 16.22 -9.25
C GLN A 15 14.53 15.64 -8.09
N PRO A 16 14.26 16.36 -7.02
CA PRO A 16 13.44 15.84 -5.94
C PRO A 16 12.07 15.49 -6.51
N PRO A 17 11.65 14.23 -6.43
CA PRO A 17 10.43 13.79 -7.07
C PRO A 17 9.24 14.44 -6.39
N ARG A 18 8.38 14.99 -7.20
CA ARG A 18 7.05 15.35 -6.75
C ARG A 18 6.16 14.12 -6.90
N MET A 19 5.22 13.91 -5.97
CA MET A 19 4.29 12.78 -5.90
C MET A 19 3.53 12.46 -7.23
N ARG A 20 3.62 13.31 -8.24
CA ARG A 20 2.75 13.25 -9.42
C ARG A 20 3.25 12.36 -10.56
N SER A 21 4.50 11.98 -10.56
CA SER A 21 5.06 11.08 -11.57
C SER A 21 6.41 10.53 -11.12
N VAL A 22 6.54 9.23 -11.06
CA VAL A 22 7.87 8.62 -11.08
C VAL A 22 8.34 8.69 -12.54
N PRO A 23 9.45 9.37 -12.82
CA PRO A 23 9.97 9.45 -14.18
C PRO A 23 10.38 8.07 -14.68
N GLU A 24 10.41 7.91 -15.98
CA GLU A 24 10.97 6.72 -16.63
C GLU A 24 12.37 6.38 -16.09
N GLY A 25 12.57 5.14 -15.68
CA GLY A 25 13.79 4.68 -15.02
C GLY A 25 13.98 5.19 -13.60
N GLY A 26 12.93 5.70 -12.97
CA GLY A 26 12.91 6.07 -11.55
C GLY A 26 12.66 4.88 -10.62
N MET A 27 12.58 5.15 -9.32
CA MET A 27 12.30 4.18 -8.28
C MET A 27 11.22 4.70 -7.34
N CYS A 28 10.20 3.88 -7.06
CA CYS A 28 9.27 4.08 -5.97
C CYS A 28 9.75 3.35 -4.72
N ILE A 29 9.55 3.93 -3.56
CA ILE A 29 9.81 3.27 -2.27
C ILE A 29 8.49 3.23 -1.51
N SER A 30 8.00 2.03 -1.22
CA SER A 30 6.67 1.81 -0.69
C SER A 30 6.65 0.89 0.53
N ALA A 31 5.72 1.12 1.45
CA ALA A 31 5.41 0.20 2.53
C ALA A 31 4.00 -0.37 2.36
N PHE A 32 3.84 -1.64 2.66
CA PHE A 32 2.60 -2.40 2.54
C PHE A 32 2.31 -3.11 3.85
N LEU A 33 1.04 -3.11 4.27
CA LEU A 33 0.58 -3.89 5.40
C LEU A 33 -0.22 -5.09 4.91
N VAL A 34 0.25 -6.29 5.23
CA VAL A 34 -0.44 -7.56 4.99
C VAL A 34 -0.93 -8.07 6.34
N ILE A 35 -2.14 -7.68 6.69
CA ILE A 35 -2.75 -8.00 7.98
C ILE A 35 -3.73 -9.16 7.77
N SER A 36 -3.43 -10.30 8.36
CA SER A 36 -4.31 -11.48 8.32
C SER A 36 -5.36 -11.41 9.41
N ARG A 37 -6.50 -12.07 9.19
CA ARG A 37 -7.43 -12.37 10.26
C ARG A 37 -6.81 -13.41 11.19
N LYS A 38 -6.93 -13.21 12.49
CA LYS A 38 -6.41 -14.15 13.49
C LYS A 38 -7.08 -15.53 13.31
N GLY A 39 -6.25 -16.57 13.19
CA GLY A 39 -6.71 -17.93 12.92
C GLY A 39 -7.10 -18.23 11.46
N GLU A 40 -7.09 -17.23 10.59
CA GLU A 40 -7.43 -17.37 9.17
C GLU A 40 -6.36 -16.70 8.30
N PRO A 41 -5.19 -17.33 8.10
CA PRO A 41 -4.04 -16.70 7.45
C PRO A 41 -4.26 -16.36 5.97
N GLY A 42 -5.27 -16.93 5.32
CA GLY A 42 -5.69 -16.61 3.95
C GLY A 42 -6.68 -15.45 3.86
N SER A 43 -7.22 -14.97 4.98
CA SER A 43 -8.12 -13.82 5.05
C SER A 43 -7.31 -12.54 5.32
N ILE A 44 -7.17 -11.67 4.31
CA ILE A 44 -6.29 -10.49 4.36
C ILE A 44 -7.13 -9.22 4.43
N LEU A 45 -6.74 -8.27 5.27
CA LEU A 45 -7.37 -6.95 5.40
C LEU A 45 -7.13 -6.13 4.14
N MET A 46 -8.20 -5.85 3.43
CA MET A 46 -8.19 -5.08 2.19
C MET A 46 -9.35 -4.11 2.17
N GLY A 47 -9.25 -3.06 1.38
CA GLY A 47 -10.31 -2.08 1.27
C GLY A 47 -10.48 -1.51 -0.13
N ARG A 48 -11.64 -0.84 -0.31
CA ARG A 48 -11.91 0.08 -1.41
C ARG A 48 -11.81 1.49 -0.87
N ILE A 49 -11.06 2.34 -1.52
CA ILE A 49 -10.77 3.68 -1.01
C ILE A 49 -12.01 4.58 -1.04
N ASN A 50 -12.18 5.39 0.00
CA ASN A 50 -13.10 6.52 -0.02
C ASN A 50 -12.43 7.68 -0.78
N LYS A 51 -12.96 8.04 -1.94
CA LYS A 51 -12.39 9.07 -2.82
C LYS A 51 -12.27 10.45 -2.16
N ASN A 52 -13.06 10.71 -1.13
CA ASN A 52 -13.09 11.99 -0.42
C ASN A 52 -12.12 12.05 0.77
N ALA A 53 -11.36 11.00 1.03
CA ALA A 53 -10.51 10.90 2.22
C ALA A 53 -9.08 11.45 2.06
N GLY A 54 -8.80 12.22 1.00
CA GLY A 54 -7.46 12.83 0.81
C GLY A 54 -6.37 11.79 0.53
N TRP A 55 -6.63 10.82 -0.31
CA TRP A 55 -5.70 9.73 -0.65
C TRP A 55 -4.41 10.19 -1.31
N ASP A 56 -4.37 11.37 -1.91
CA ASP A 56 -3.15 12.01 -2.38
C ASP A 56 -2.17 12.30 -1.23
N HIS A 57 -2.69 12.50 -0.03
CA HIS A 57 -1.92 12.77 1.18
C HIS A 57 -1.62 11.50 2.00
N ILE A 58 -2.62 10.63 2.21
CA ILE A 58 -2.47 9.47 3.12
C ILE A 58 -1.95 8.21 2.41
N GLY A 59 -2.17 8.10 1.10
CA GLY A 59 -1.87 6.88 0.33
C GLY A 59 -1.04 7.08 -0.93
N ALA A 60 -0.57 8.30 -1.19
CA ALA A 60 0.16 8.65 -2.42
C ALA A 60 -0.61 8.29 -3.70
N VAL A 61 -1.94 8.41 -3.67
CA VAL A 61 -2.82 8.20 -4.82
C VAL A 61 -3.09 9.54 -5.49
N ASN A 62 -2.65 9.70 -6.72
CA ASN A 62 -2.92 10.93 -7.43
C ASN A 62 -4.38 10.99 -7.92
N GLN A 63 -4.92 12.20 -8.08
CA GLN A 63 -6.31 12.45 -8.43
C GLN A 63 -6.77 11.71 -9.70
N LYS A 64 -5.88 11.55 -10.68
CA LYS A 64 -6.19 10.85 -11.94
C LYS A 64 -6.50 9.37 -11.76
N ASN A 65 -5.97 8.77 -10.70
CA ASN A 65 -6.10 7.34 -10.41
C ASN A 65 -7.16 7.02 -9.36
N LEU A 66 -7.79 8.04 -8.74
CA LEU A 66 -8.75 7.82 -7.66
C LEU A 66 -9.92 6.91 -8.09
N GLU A 67 -10.53 7.20 -9.24
CA GLU A 67 -11.65 6.40 -9.74
C GLU A 67 -11.24 4.94 -10.00
N ARG A 68 -10.10 4.76 -10.66
CA ARG A 68 -9.55 3.44 -10.95
C ARG A 68 -9.27 2.66 -9.66
N PHE A 69 -8.68 3.30 -8.65
CA PHE A 69 -8.32 2.61 -7.41
C PHE A 69 -9.50 2.40 -6.46
N ALA A 70 -10.55 3.21 -6.57
CA ALA A 70 -11.77 3.01 -5.81
C ALA A 70 -12.60 1.81 -6.32
N SER A 71 -12.41 1.39 -7.57
CA SER A 71 -13.16 0.27 -8.16
C SER A 71 -12.69 -1.12 -7.71
N GLY A 72 -11.50 -1.24 -7.13
CA GLY A 72 -10.93 -2.54 -6.76
C GLY A 72 -10.43 -2.62 -5.32
N TRP A 73 -9.94 -3.79 -4.96
CA TRP A 73 -9.35 -4.06 -3.67
C TRP A 73 -7.90 -3.57 -3.59
N MET A 74 -7.53 -3.03 -2.46
CA MET A 74 -6.20 -2.50 -2.19
C MET A 74 -5.75 -2.86 -0.77
N LEU A 75 -4.47 -3.20 -0.63
CA LEU A 75 -3.82 -3.30 0.67
C LEU A 75 -3.61 -1.91 1.27
N PRO A 76 -3.66 -1.75 2.60
CA PRO A 76 -3.16 -0.54 3.25
C PRO A 76 -1.69 -0.33 2.89
N SER A 77 -1.40 0.75 2.20
CA SER A 77 -0.07 1.01 1.64
C SER A 77 0.14 2.48 1.32
N SER A 78 1.39 2.90 1.29
CA SER A 78 1.79 4.24 0.86
C SER A 78 3.26 4.26 0.45
N HIS A 79 3.63 5.24 -0.34
CA HIS A 79 5.05 5.56 -0.50
C HIS A 79 5.63 6.11 0.82
N LEU A 80 6.93 5.91 1.04
CA LEU A 80 7.63 6.56 2.14
C LEU A 80 7.66 8.08 1.91
N ILE A 81 7.58 8.82 2.99
CA ILE A 81 7.89 10.25 3.00
C ILE A 81 9.41 10.42 3.08
N LEU A 82 9.96 11.48 2.50
CA LEU A 82 11.40 11.75 2.58
C LEU A 82 11.88 11.70 4.04
N PHE A 83 12.97 10.99 4.26
CA PHE A 83 13.59 10.73 5.57
C PHE A 83 12.77 9.83 6.51
N GLU A 84 11.70 9.23 6.04
CA GLU A 84 10.94 8.25 6.81
C GLU A 84 11.58 6.85 6.68
N THR A 85 11.61 6.11 7.79
CA THR A 85 12.00 4.70 7.74
C THR A 85 10.85 3.83 7.27
N PRO A 86 11.10 2.61 6.75
CA PRO A 86 10.02 1.69 6.40
C PRO A 86 9.06 1.41 7.55
N GLU A 87 9.57 1.25 8.78
CA GLU A 87 8.75 1.06 9.99
C GLU A 87 7.94 2.32 10.33
N GLY A 88 8.51 3.49 10.13
CA GLY A 88 7.83 4.77 10.27
C GLY A 88 6.63 4.86 9.33
N ALA A 89 6.84 4.49 8.05
CA ALA A 89 5.79 4.44 7.05
C ALA A 89 4.69 3.43 7.43
N ALA A 90 5.05 2.23 7.86
CA ALA A 90 4.08 1.23 8.31
C ALA A 90 3.23 1.73 9.48
N ARG A 91 3.83 2.37 10.48
CA ARG A 91 3.11 2.98 11.60
C ARG A 91 2.25 4.16 11.19
N ARG A 92 2.67 4.95 10.21
CA ARG A 92 1.88 6.03 9.64
C ARG A 92 0.65 5.48 8.92
N ILE A 93 0.82 4.45 8.08
CA ILE A 93 -0.28 3.76 7.39
C ILE A 93 -1.29 3.21 8.40
N LEU A 94 -0.84 2.56 9.48
CA LEU A 94 -1.72 2.10 10.57
C LEU A 94 -2.57 3.25 11.12
N ARG A 95 -1.96 4.39 11.41
CA ARG A 95 -2.67 5.53 12.00
C ARG A 95 -3.62 6.21 11.02
N GLU A 96 -3.13 6.53 9.83
CA GLU A 96 -3.83 7.41 8.89
C GLU A 96 -4.85 6.67 8.05
N GLN A 97 -4.54 5.44 7.64
CA GLN A 97 -5.45 4.65 6.82
C GLN A 97 -6.35 3.74 7.63
N LEU A 98 -5.89 3.23 8.77
CA LEU A 98 -6.63 2.24 9.56
C LEU A 98 -7.14 2.76 10.92
N GLY A 99 -6.70 3.93 11.37
CA GLY A 99 -7.06 4.47 12.68
C GLY A 99 -6.45 3.68 13.85
N ILE A 100 -5.41 2.87 13.60
CA ILE A 100 -4.80 1.97 14.59
C ILE A 100 -3.51 2.63 15.11
N ARG A 101 -3.37 2.69 16.44
CA ARG A 101 -2.16 3.21 17.08
C ARG A 101 -1.19 2.11 17.52
N ASN A 102 -1.75 1.01 18.05
CA ASN A 102 -0.98 -0.10 18.60
C ASN A 102 -1.29 -1.38 17.83
N GLN A 103 -0.34 -1.84 17.04
CA GLN A 103 -0.37 -3.07 16.29
C GLN A 103 1.03 -3.64 16.22
N ALA A 104 1.20 -4.89 16.65
CA ALA A 104 2.42 -5.62 16.40
C ALA A 104 2.54 -5.90 14.91
N LEU A 105 3.71 -5.62 14.37
CA LEU A 105 4.07 -5.92 12.99
C LEU A 105 5.36 -6.69 12.95
N GLU A 106 5.41 -7.69 12.09
CA GLU A 106 6.61 -8.45 11.74
C GLU A 106 7.16 -7.95 10.40
N GLY A 107 8.47 -8.00 10.23
CA GLY A 107 9.14 -7.57 9.01
C GLY A 107 10.11 -6.41 9.22
N PRO A 108 10.49 -5.70 8.15
CA PRO A 108 9.93 -5.85 6.80
C PRO A 108 10.50 -7.05 6.03
N LEU A 109 9.66 -7.68 5.21
CA LEU A 109 10.11 -8.43 4.05
C LEU A 109 10.34 -7.44 2.92
N THR A 110 11.53 -7.43 2.35
CA THR A 110 11.90 -6.51 1.26
C THR A 110 11.77 -7.21 -0.08
N PHE A 111 11.21 -6.53 -1.06
CA PHE A 111 11.18 -7.00 -2.45
C PHE A 111 11.46 -5.84 -3.40
N ALA A 112 11.97 -6.18 -4.58
CA ALA A 112 12.10 -5.26 -5.68
C ALA A 112 11.38 -5.84 -6.90
N ASP A 113 10.54 -5.05 -7.52
CA ASP A 113 9.79 -5.44 -8.68
C ASP A 113 10.01 -4.47 -9.83
N THR A 114 10.15 -5.05 -11.02
CA THR A 114 10.21 -4.33 -12.29
C THR A 114 9.04 -4.72 -13.18
N SER A 115 8.12 -5.54 -12.65
CA SER A 115 7.00 -6.05 -13.39
C SER A 115 6.00 -4.94 -13.72
N GLY A 116 5.42 -5.09 -14.85
CA GLY A 116 4.31 -4.28 -15.23
C GLY A 116 4.65 -3.23 -16.27
N THR A 117 3.66 -2.42 -16.53
CA THR A 117 3.63 -1.37 -17.56
C THR A 117 4.37 -0.10 -17.14
N SER A 118 4.96 -0.09 -15.96
CA SER A 118 5.68 1.06 -15.43
C SER A 118 7.17 0.95 -15.74
N ASN A 119 7.72 1.97 -16.37
CA ASN A 119 9.14 2.06 -16.69
C ASN A 119 9.96 2.45 -15.44
N HIS A 120 9.61 1.96 -14.26
CA HIS A 120 10.30 2.27 -13.01
C HIS A 120 10.36 1.04 -12.10
N TRP A 121 11.24 1.09 -11.13
CA TRP A 121 11.41 0.05 -10.13
C TRP A 121 10.57 0.38 -8.89
N ASP A 122 9.92 -0.65 -8.36
CA ASP A 122 9.29 -0.59 -7.05
C ASP A 122 10.16 -1.32 -6.03
N LEU A 123 10.65 -0.59 -5.02
CA LEU A 123 11.25 -1.15 -3.82
C LEU A 123 10.18 -1.16 -2.73
N GLY A 124 9.75 -2.36 -2.34
CA GLY A 124 8.68 -2.55 -1.38
C GLY A 124 9.14 -3.16 -0.07
N PHE A 125 8.51 -2.70 1.01
CA PHE A 125 8.68 -3.21 2.37
C PHE A 125 7.33 -3.74 2.87
N ILE A 126 7.23 -5.05 3.05
CA ILE A 126 6.00 -5.72 3.51
C ILE A 126 6.09 -5.96 5.01
N PHE A 127 5.12 -5.46 5.74
CA PHE A 127 4.93 -5.72 7.16
C PHE A 127 3.72 -6.62 7.35
N LYS A 128 3.87 -7.68 8.12
CA LYS A 128 2.81 -8.65 8.44
C LYS A 128 2.25 -8.40 9.83
N GLY A 129 0.96 -8.67 10.01
CA GLY A 129 0.31 -8.60 11.31
C GLY A 129 -0.96 -9.42 11.33
N GLU A 130 -1.58 -9.53 12.52
CA GLU A 130 -2.84 -10.25 12.69
C GLU A 130 -3.84 -9.44 13.51
N ARG A 131 -5.13 -9.55 13.16
CA ARG A 131 -6.22 -8.92 13.91
C ARG A 131 -7.46 -9.81 13.92
N GLU A 132 -8.27 -9.67 14.95
CA GLU A 132 -9.55 -10.41 15.08
C GLU A 132 -10.64 -9.79 14.19
N SER A 133 -10.66 -8.45 14.07
CA SER A 133 -11.69 -7.73 13.33
C SER A 133 -11.11 -6.62 12.46
N ALA A 134 -11.77 -6.32 11.35
CA ALA A 134 -11.43 -5.18 10.52
C ALA A 134 -11.72 -3.86 11.29
N PRO A 135 -10.80 -2.89 11.27
CA PRO A 135 -11.03 -1.61 11.90
C PRO A 135 -12.02 -0.77 11.07
N SER A 136 -12.67 0.18 11.73
CA SER A 136 -13.42 1.22 11.04
C SER A 136 -12.50 2.41 10.76
N SER A 137 -12.49 2.90 9.53
CA SER A 137 -11.70 4.07 9.17
C SER A 137 -12.37 4.85 8.03
N PRO A 138 -12.45 6.19 8.13
CA PRO A 138 -13.03 7.03 7.09
C PRO A 138 -12.22 7.06 5.79
N ALA A 139 -10.98 6.56 5.82
CA ALA A 139 -10.15 6.45 4.63
C ALA A 139 -10.74 5.48 3.59
N TRP A 140 -11.53 4.54 4.03
CA TRP A 140 -12.06 3.47 3.19
C TRP A 140 -13.58 3.57 3.08
N GLU A 141 -14.10 3.36 1.88
CA GLU A 141 -15.52 3.13 1.67
C GLU A 141 -15.93 1.74 2.19
N LYS A 142 -15.06 0.76 1.95
CA LYS A 142 -15.19 -0.59 2.48
C LYS A 142 -13.84 -1.09 2.94
N LEU A 143 -13.75 -1.59 4.17
CA LEU A 143 -12.55 -2.19 4.74
C LEU A 143 -12.94 -3.50 5.43
N THR A 144 -12.43 -4.62 4.96
CA THR A 144 -12.81 -5.94 5.45
C THR A 144 -11.70 -6.96 5.22
N PHE A 145 -11.82 -8.12 5.83
CA PHE A 145 -11.00 -9.27 5.48
C PHE A 145 -11.56 -9.94 4.23
N VAL A 146 -10.70 -10.16 3.26
CA VAL A 146 -10.98 -10.83 2.00
C VAL A 146 -10.17 -12.12 1.95
N ASN A 147 -10.83 -13.25 1.67
CA ASN A 147 -10.12 -14.49 1.45
C ASN A 147 -9.41 -14.43 0.08
N VAL A 148 -8.10 -14.54 0.09
CA VAL A 148 -7.28 -14.41 -1.13
C VAL A 148 -7.54 -15.55 -2.13
N ALA A 149 -8.05 -16.70 -1.68
CA ALA A 149 -8.42 -17.79 -2.57
C ALA A 149 -9.66 -17.46 -3.44
N ASP A 150 -10.51 -16.54 -2.97
CA ASP A 150 -11.71 -16.10 -3.67
C ASP A 150 -11.46 -14.83 -4.51
N LEU A 151 -10.25 -14.29 -4.44
CA LEU A 151 -9.90 -13.03 -5.07
C LEU A 151 -9.32 -13.27 -6.47
N ARG A 152 -9.90 -12.61 -7.46
CA ARG A 152 -9.34 -12.61 -8.81
C ARG A 152 -8.32 -11.47 -8.95
N GLU A 153 -7.28 -11.71 -9.74
CA GLU A 153 -6.18 -10.75 -9.93
C GLU A 153 -6.67 -9.39 -10.42
N GLU A 154 -7.64 -9.38 -11.34
CA GLU A 154 -8.23 -8.14 -11.90
C GLU A 154 -9.07 -7.33 -10.90
N GLU A 155 -9.44 -7.92 -9.77
CA GLU A 155 -10.15 -7.22 -8.69
C GLU A 155 -9.20 -6.41 -7.80
N MET A 156 -7.89 -6.64 -7.93
CA MET A 156 -6.87 -5.87 -7.22
C MET A 156 -6.37 -4.69 -8.05
N VAL A 157 -6.18 -3.59 -7.40
CA VAL A 157 -5.60 -2.39 -8.01
C VAL A 157 -4.15 -2.20 -7.58
N ARG A 158 -3.39 -1.38 -8.31
CA ARG A 158 -1.98 -1.04 -8.06
C ARG A 158 -1.02 -2.25 -8.14
N HIS A 159 -1.35 -3.27 -8.90
CA HIS A 159 -0.52 -4.48 -9.04
C HIS A 159 -0.12 -5.14 -7.71
N GLN A 160 -0.98 -5.03 -6.69
CA GLN A 160 -0.67 -5.52 -5.35
C GLN A 160 -0.85 -7.04 -5.20
N VAL A 161 -1.24 -7.75 -6.25
CA VAL A 161 -1.16 -9.21 -6.33
C VAL A 161 0.28 -9.68 -6.07
N ASP A 162 1.25 -9.00 -6.68
CA ASP A 162 2.67 -9.33 -6.51
C ASP A 162 3.10 -9.18 -5.05
N VAL A 163 2.61 -8.15 -4.35
CA VAL A 163 2.86 -7.97 -2.91
C VAL A 163 2.34 -9.15 -2.10
N LEU A 164 1.14 -9.64 -2.41
CA LEU A 164 0.56 -10.82 -1.75
C LEU A 164 1.36 -12.10 -2.08
N ALA A 165 1.83 -12.26 -3.30
CA ALA A 165 2.68 -13.37 -3.71
C ALA A 165 4.00 -13.37 -2.94
N TYR A 166 4.70 -12.23 -2.88
CA TYR A 166 5.93 -12.07 -2.07
C TYR A 166 5.67 -12.30 -0.57
N ALA A 167 4.50 -11.96 -0.08
CA ALA A 167 4.11 -12.23 1.30
C ALA A 167 3.78 -13.71 1.56
N GLY A 168 3.76 -14.57 0.52
CA GLY A 168 3.36 -15.97 0.60
C GLY A 168 1.86 -16.16 0.84
N LYS A 169 1.05 -15.20 0.37
CA LYS A 169 -0.40 -15.19 0.55
C LYS A 169 -1.18 -15.43 -0.74
N PHE A 170 -0.51 -15.39 -1.88
CA PHE A 170 -1.08 -15.63 -3.19
C PHE A 170 -0.21 -16.64 -3.96
N PRO A 171 -0.79 -17.54 -4.80
CA PRO A 171 0.02 -18.43 -5.61
C PRO A 171 0.95 -17.64 -6.52
N THR A 172 2.24 -17.96 -6.50
CA THR A 172 3.17 -17.51 -7.54
C THR A 172 2.89 -18.30 -8.82
N LYS A 173 2.74 -17.58 -9.92
CA LYS A 173 2.65 -18.22 -11.24
C LYS A 173 3.97 -18.87 -11.61
#